data_2fa6bfe6f9538484afe3fbda2add06a6
#
_entry.id   2fa6bfe6f9538484afe3fbda2add06a6
#
_cell.length_a   1.000
_cell.length_b   1.000
_cell.length_c   1.000
_cell.angle_alpha   90.00
_cell.angle_beta   90.00
_cell.angle_gamma   90.00
#
_symmetry.space_group_name_H-M   'P 1'
#
loop_
_entity.id
_entity.type
_entity.pdbx_description
1 polymer ?
#
loop_
_entity_poly.entity_id
_entity_poly.type
_entity_poly.pdbx_seq_one_letter_code
_entity_poly.pdbx_strand_id
1 'polypeptide(L)'
;MRVLFSPVGTTDPVRNCRDGACLHILRHYQPDHVVLYYTAEMEEREKQTQMYTLGIEHVQPGCPVTEICSGIKDAHLFDSYLHHLPQAVFHVHQMYPDAEILLNLSSGTPQIKVILAIMATEYDWCRGIQVASPEGRSNVHTMPVQDKEDVEEMLLCNEDDEPGATNRCTEPHLKILRLYREKHEIMSLVHRYEYAGAWEFCKGNPEIPDEAKKLIKFAMYRSDLQTKAAQQIMRKYRGQHLFPFVNEAESLIEYLLTMQIHQEKGQYASFMVQISPFLYELFLYYAQHNLTIPIVRYLERDRGKKVLKRSTLAHKPMGPELLAFLDDAFKSPYRDGELSFICLLYTSDAADD
;
A
#
# COMPACT_ATOMS: atom_id res chain seq x y z
N MET A 1 2.51 25.65 -17.25
CA MET A 1 1.69 26.56 -16.40
C MET A 1 1.81 26.10 -14.96
N ARG A 2 2.00 27.04 -14.02
CA ARG A 2 1.98 26.77 -12.58
C ARG A 2 0.84 27.53 -11.93
N VAL A 3 0.10 26.87 -11.05
CA VAL A 3 -0.99 27.51 -10.28
C VAL A 3 -0.66 27.37 -8.80
N LEU A 4 -0.59 28.46 -8.06
CA LEU A 4 -0.42 28.42 -6.62
C LEU A 4 -1.81 28.32 -5.96
N PHE A 5 -2.06 27.22 -5.26
CA PHE A 5 -3.19 27.09 -4.35
C PHE A 5 -2.72 27.43 -2.92
N SER A 6 -3.18 28.54 -2.41
CA SER A 6 -2.78 29.03 -1.10
C SER A 6 -3.97 29.26 -0.19
N PRO A 7 -4.17 28.43 0.84
CA PRO A 7 -4.93 28.90 1.98
C PRO A 7 -4.21 30.11 2.56
N VAL A 8 -4.94 31.02 3.14
CA VAL A 8 -4.38 32.17 3.83
C VAL A 8 -4.65 32.09 5.33
N GLY A 9 -3.82 32.73 6.08
CA GLY A 9 -3.91 32.71 7.53
C GLY A 9 -3.44 34.03 8.15
N THR A 10 -3.39 34.07 9.46
CA THR A 10 -3.02 35.27 10.23
C THR A 10 -1.56 35.69 10.07
N THR A 11 -0.74 34.90 9.38
CA THR A 11 0.66 35.20 9.08
C THR A 11 0.89 35.75 7.67
N ASP A 12 -0.16 35.77 6.86
CA ASP A 12 -0.18 36.34 5.53
C ASP A 12 -0.81 37.73 5.56
N PRO A 13 -0.49 38.64 4.64
CA PRO A 13 0.53 38.48 3.58
C PRO A 13 1.97 38.76 4.07
N VAL A 14 2.16 39.60 5.08
CA VAL A 14 3.46 39.96 5.67
C VAL A 14 3.38 39.86 7.19
N ARG A 15 4.40 39.34 7.81
CA ARG A 15 4.51 39.26 9.25
C ARG A 15 5.93 39.56 9.72
N ASN A 16 6.06 40.44 10.73
CA ASN A 16 7.35 40.88 11.25
C ASN A 16 8.30 41.39 10.16
N CYS A 17 7.79 42.23 9.27
CA CYS A 17 8.50 42.79 8.12
C CYS A 17 9.09 41.74 7.19
N ARG A 18 8.46 40.56 7.06
CA ARG A 18 8.84 39.49 6.14
C ARG A 18 7.64 38.88 5.47
N ASP A 19 7.81 38.41 4.24
CA ASP A 19 6.78 37.68 3.54
C ASP A 19 6.15 36.58 4.41
N GLY A 20 4.81 36.55 4.45
CA GLY A 20 4.06 35.36 4.79
C GLY A 20 4.28 34.28 3.74
N ALA A 21 3.85 33.05 4.03
CA ALA A 21 4.18 31.95 3.14
C ALA A 21 3.59 32.10 1.73
N CYS A 22 2.40 32.70 1.60
CA CYS A 22 1.78 32.94 0.31
C CYS A 22 2.66 33.83 -0.58
N LEU A 23 3.05 35.00 -0.10
CA LEU A 23 3.88 35.92 -0.86
C LEU A 23 5.30 35.38 -1.10
N HIS A 24 5.86 34.67 -0.13
CA HIS A 24 7.18 34.08 -0.29
C HIS A 24 7.23 33.01 -1.40
N ILE A 25 6.19 32.16 -1.48
CA ILE A 25 6.06 31.20 -2.59
C ILE A 25 5.85 31.94 -3.91
N LEU A 26 4.99 32.95 -3.94
CA LEU A 26 4.73 33.78 -5.12
C LEU A 26 6.05 34.36 -5.67
N ARG A 27 6.85 34.97 -4.81
CA ARG A 27 8.14 35.59 -5.16
C ARG A 27 9.13 34.61 -5.80
N HIS A 28 9.27 33.42 -5.24
CA HIS A 28 10.31 32.47 -5.65
C HIS A 28 9.87 31.48 -6.72
N TYR A 29 8.57 31.16 -6.82
CA TYR A 29 8.06 30.21 -7.83
C TYR A 29 7.40 30.89 -9.02
N GLN A 30 7.01 32.17 -8.90
CA GLN A 30 6.37 32.97 -9.96
C GLN A 30 5.27 32.20 -10.70
N PRO A 31 4.21 31.76 -10.01
CA PRO A 31 3.11 31.05 -10.63
C PRO A 31 2.38 31.94 -11.65
N ASP A 32 1.81 31.33 -12.67
CA ASP A 32 1.01 32.02 -13.70
C ASP A 32 -0.37 32.43 -13.18
N HIS A 33 -0.81 31.85 -12.06
CA HIS A 33 -2.12 32.11 -11.44
C HIS A 33 -2.06 31.79 -9.95
N VAL A 34 -2.78 32.57 -9.14
CA VAL A 34 -2.92 32.33 -7.70
C VAL A 34 -4.40 32.03 -7.37
N VAL A 35 -4.62 30.98 -6.60
CA VAL A 35 -5.93 30.65 -6.03
C VAL A 35 -5.82 30.81 -4.52
N LEU A 36 -6.52 31.78 -3.98
CA LEU A 36 -6.63 32.02 -2.55
C LEU A 36 -7.81 31.26 -1.97
N TYR A 37 -7.58 30.53 -0.89
CA TYR A 37 -8.62 29.78 -0.19
C TYR A 37 -8.86 30.38 1.19
N TYR A 38 -10.10 30.89 1.40
CA TYR A 38 -10.50 31.59 2.61
C TYR A 38 -11.39 30.73 3.51
N THR A 39 -11.15 30.79 4.81
CA THR A 39 -12.16 30.52 5.84
C THR A 39 -13.05 31.74 6.00
N ALA A 40 -14.19 31.62 6.69
CA ALA A 40 -15.11 32.75 6.88
C ALA A 40 -14.43 33.96 7.54
N GLU A 41 -13.54 33.76 8.50
CA GLU A 41 -12.78 34.83 9.17
C GLU A 41 -11.80 35.53 8.20
N MET A 42 -11.09 34.76 7.39
CA MET A 42 -10.12 35.34 6.44
C MET A 42 -10.81 36.06 5.28
N GLU A 43 -11.97 35.58 4.84
CA GLU A 43 -12.81 36.23 3.85
C GLU A 43 -13.28 37.58 4.34
N GLU A 44 -13.75 37.69 5.57
CA GLU A 44 -14.18 38.96 6.16
C GLU A 44 -13.02 39.94 6.25
N ARG A 45 -11.85 39.47 6.62
CA ARG A 45 -10.61 40.26 6.70
C ARG A 45 -10.21 40.79 5.33
N GLU A 46 -10.26 39.96 4.28
CA GLU A 46 -9.97 40.42 2.92
C GLU A 46 -10.96 41.46 2.43
N LYS A 47 -12.24 41.30 2.73
CA LYS A 47 -13.27 42.31 2.38
C LYS A 47 -13.01 43.69 3.00
N GLN A 48 -12.47 43.72 4.21
CA GLN A 48 -12.16 44.95 4.93
C GLN A 48 -10.89 45.62 4.46
N THR A 49 -9.82 44.82 4.24
CA THR A 49 -8.48 45.34 4.06
C THR A 49 -7.90 45.11 2.68
N GLN A 50 -8.39 44.13 1.90
CA GLN A 50 -7.83 43.64 0.64
C GLN A 50 -6.35 43.24 0.77
N MET A 51 -5.91 42.81 1.98
CA MET A 51 -4.51 42.65 2.29
C MET A 51 -3.84 41.52 1.50
N TYR A 52 -4.55 40.44 1.18
CA TYR A 52 -3.98 39.33 0.44
C TYR A 52 -3.82 39.62 -1.04
N THR A 53 -4.86 40.22 -1.65
CA THR A 53 -4.82 40.64 -3.06
C THR A 53 -3.87 41.81 -3.30
N LEU A 54 -3.80 42.80 -2.42
CA LEU A 54 -2.80 43.87 -2.48
C LEU A 54 -1.36 43.36 -2.32
N GLY A 55 -1.16 42.38 -1.43
CA GLY A 55 0.14 41.75 -1.27
C GLY A 55 0.61 41.01 -2.53
N ILE A 56 -0.31 40.29 -3.22
CA ILE A 56 -0.01 39.63 -4.49
C ILE A 56 0.35 40.65 -5.57
N GLU A 57 -0.47 41.71 -5.72
CA GLU A 57 -0.22 42.77 -6.68
C GLU A 57 1.13 43.46 -6.43
N HIS A 58 1.52 43.65 -5.15
CA HIS A 58 2.80 44.24 -4.78
C HIS A 58 3.99 43.38 -5.23
N VAL A 59 3.91 42.04 -5.01
CA VAL A 59 5.04 41.11 -5.30
C VAL A 59 5.09 40.74 -6.78
N GLN A 60 3.93 40.51 -7.41
CA GLN A 60 3.82 40.10 -8.81
C GLN A 60 2.67 40.86 -9.48
N PRO A 61 2.91 42.09 -9.92
CA PRO A 61 1.89 42.91 -10.56
C PRO A 61 1.22 42.23 -11.76
N GLY A 62 -0.12 42.30 -11.80
CA GLY A 62 -0.90 41.70 -12.87
C GLY A 62 -1.04 40.18 -12.81
N CYS A 63 -0.62 39.51 -11.74
CA CYS A 63 -0.87 38.09 -11.55
C CYS A 63 -2.35 37.84 -11.35
N PRO A 64 -3.00 36.96 -12.15
CA PRO A 64 -4.41 36.64 -11.98
C PRO A 64 -4.63 35.93 -10.65
N VAL A 65 -5.71 36.37 -9.94
CA VAL A 65 -6.13 35.82 -8.65
C VAL A 65 -7.54 35.29 -8.74
N THR A 66 -7.76 34.08 -8.25
CA THR A 66 -9.10 33.52 -8.02
C THR A 66 -9.30 33.31 -6.53
N GLU A 67 -10.44 33.74 -6.02
CA GLU A 67 -10.80 33.59 -4.61
C GLU A 67 -11.80 32.46 -4.42
N ILE A 68 -11.53 31.55 -3.47
CA ILE A 68 -12.44 30.49 -3.05
C ILE A 68 -12.86 30.75 -1.60
N CYS A 69 -14.06 31.17 -1.40
CA CYS A 69 -14.65 31.43 -0.09
C CYS A 69 -15.33 30.16 0.42
N SER A 70 -14.74 29.49 1.42
CA SER A 70 -15.30 28.23 1.94
C SER A 70 -16.52 28.41 2.85
N GLY A 71 -16.68 29.58 3.46
CA GLY A 71 -17.69 29.83 4.48
C GLY A 71 -17.47 29.08 5.81
N ILE A 72 -16.35 28.36 5.94
CA ILE A 72 -16.02 27.56 7.14
C ILE A 72 -15.74 28.51 8.31
N LYS A 73 -16.53 28.36 9.39
CA LYS A 73 -16.40 29.12 10.65
C LYS A 73 -15.52 28.37 11.65
N ASP A 74 -15.69 27.05 11.73
CA ASP A 74 -14.97 26.20 12.67
C ASP A 74 -13.67 25.66 12.07
N ALA A 75 -12.76 26.60 11.78
CA ALA A 75 -11.50 26.32 11.09
C ALA A 75 -10.53 25.41 11.86
N HIS A 76 -10.82 25.09 13.13
CA HIS A 76 -10.03 24.18 13.97
C HIS A 76 -10.50 22.73 13.91
N LEU A 77 -11.63 22.43 13.23
CA LEU A 77 -12.15 21.08 13.09
C LEU A 77 -11.73 20.45 11.75
N PHE A 78 -11.19 19.22 11.79
CA PHE A 78 -10.84 18.47 10.58
C PHE A 78 -12.06 18.21 9.67
N ASP A 79 -13.18 17.83 10.30
CA ASP A 79 -14.41 17.45 9.57
C ASP A 79 -14.99 18.59 8.74
N SER A 80 -14.72 19.86 9.11
CA SER A 80 -15.11 21.03 8.33
C SER A 80 -14.49 21.07 6.93
N TYR A 81 -13.34 20.43 6.75
CA TYR A 81 -12.59 20.42 5.50
C TYR A 81 -12.72 19.14 4.69
N LEU A 82 -13.29 18.07 5.26
CA LEU A 82 -13.24 16.70 4.73
C LEU A 82 -13.57 16.59 3.24
N HIS A 83 -14.57 17.34 2.79
CA HIS A 83 -14.97 17.35 1.39
C HIS A 83 -14.62 18.66 0.70
N HIS A 84 -14.72 19.76 1.40
CA HIS A 84 -14.64 21.09 0.81
C HIS A 84 -13.24 21.42 0.26
N LEU A 85 -12.19 21.20 1.05
CA LEU A 85 -10.83 21.55 0.66
C LEU A 85 -10.29 20.65 -0.48
N PRO A 86 -10.44 19.31 -0.43
CA PRO A 86 -10.07 18.46 -1.57
C PRO A 86 -10.83 18.81 -2.84
N GLN A 87 -12.15 19.07 -2.75
CA GLN A 87 -12.95 19.46 -3.91
C GLN A 87 -12.49 20.79 -4.51
N ALA A 88 -12.11 21.77 -3.68
CA ALA A 88 -11.56 23.04 -4.15
C ALA A 88 -10.25 22.83 -4.95
N VAL A 89 -9.33 22.00 -4.46
CA VAL A 89 -8.09 21.70 -5.17
C VAL A 89 -8.36 20.91 -6.47
N PHE A 90 -9.28 19.95 -6.47
CA PHE A 90 -9.70 19.23 -7.68
C PHE A 90 -10.36 20.14 -8.71
N HIS A 91 -11.18 21.09 -8.25
CA HIS A 91 -11.80 22.07 -9.14
C HIS A 91 -10.73 22.92 -9.84
N VAL A 92 -9.70 23.35 -9.14
CA VAL A 92 -8.56 24.06 -9.75
C VAL A 92 -7.85 23.19 -10.79
N HIS A 93 -7.62 21.90 -10.48
CA HIS A 93 -7.03 20.98 -11.46
C HIS A 93 -7.92 20.79 -12.69
N GLN A 94 -9.24 20.73 -12.52
CA GLN A 94 -10.17 20.64 -13.66
C GLN A 94 -10.15 21.90 -14.54
N MET A 95 -10.00 23.09 -13.93
CA MET A 95 -9.84 24.33 -14.69
C MET A 95 -8.50 24.41 -15.44
N TYR A 96 -7.45 23.81 -14.89
CA TYR A 96 -6.09 23.85 -15.41
C TYR A 96 -5.49 22.44 -15.47
N PRO A 97 -5.95 21.53 -16.38
CA PRO A 97 -5.58 20.12 -16.35
C PRO A 97 -4.09 19.85 -16.56
N ASP A 98 -3.43 20.72 -17.33
CA ASP A 98 -2.00 20.59 -17.66
C ASP A 98 -1.09 21.42 -16.72
N ALA A 99 -1.65 22.03 -15.69
CA ALA A 99 -0.88 22.84 -14.77
C ALA A 99 -0.30 22.00 -13.62
N GLU A 100 0.90 22.35 -13.21
CA GLU A 100 1.46 21.94 -11.92
C GLU A 100 0.81 22.81 -10.82
N ILE A 101 0.16 22.17 -9.85
CA ILE A 101 -0.47 22.90 -8.73
C ILE A 101 0.48 22.89 -7.53
N LEU A 102 0.94 24.10 -7.19
CA LEU A 102 1.75 24.32 -6.00
C LEU A 102 0.85 24.50 -4.79
N LEU A 103 0.95 23.62 -3.81
CA LEU A 103 0.15 23.65 -2.58
C LEU A 103 0.95 24.33 -1.45
N ASN A 104 0.48 25.45 -0.94
CA ASN A 104 1.08 26.11 0.21
C ASN A 104 0.81 25.33 1.50
N LEU A 105 1.84 24.65 2.03
CA LEU A 105 1.76 23.85 3.26
C LEU A 105 2.09 24.65 4.53
N SER A 106 2.31 25.96 4.43
CA SER A 106 2.72 26.78 5.56
C SER A 106 1.68 27.76 6.05
N SER A 107 0.70 28.13 5.22
CA SER A 107 -0.41 29.01 5.58
C SER A 107 -1.67 28.26 5.99
N GLY A 108 -2.57 28.94 6.68
CA GLY A 108 -3.82 28.37 7.19
C GLY A 108 -3.65 27.58 8.50
N THR A 109 -4.71 26.89 8.88
CA THR A 109 -4.77 26.09 10.11
C THR A 109 -3.98 24.79 9.98
N PRO A 110 -3.59 24.13 11.08
CA PRO A 110 -2.94 22.83 11.03
C PRO A 110 -3.73 21.77 10.23
N GLN A 111 -5.06 21.81 10.30
CA GLN A 111 -5.96 20.89 9.60
C GLN A 111 -5.81 21.04 8.08
N ILE A 112 -5.85 22.27 7.58
CA ILE A 112 -5.65 22.57 6.16
C ILE A 112 -4.27 22.05 5.69
N LYS A 113 -3.22 22.35 6.45
CA LYS A 113 -1.84 21.93 6.12
C LYS A 113 -1.71 20.43 6.01
N VAL A 114 -2.33 19.66 6.91
CA VAL A 114 -2.31 18.19 6.90
C VAL A 114 -3.03 17.65 5.66
N ILE A 115 -4.22 18.17 5.33
CA ILE A 115 -4.99 17.72 4.17
C ILE A 115 -4.22 18.01 2.87
N LEU A 116 -3.67 19.21 2.71
CA LEU A 116 -2.87 19.57 1.54
C LEU A 116 -1.58 18.74 1.44
N ALA A 117 -0.94 18.41 2.57
CA ALA A 117 0.23 17.54 2.59
C ALA A 117 -0.13 16.11 2.13
N ILE A 118 -1.29 15.59 2.55
CA ILE A 118 -1.78 14.30 2.05
C ILE A 118 -2.01 14.37 0.54
N MET A 119 -2.70 15.41 0.04
CA MET A 119 -2.94 15.58 -1.39
C MET A 119 -1.64 15.67 -2.20
N ALA A 120 -0.63 16.37 -1.70
CA ALA A 120 0.70 16.46 -2.33
C ALA A 120 1.44 15.10 -2.38
N THR A 121 1.04 14.10 -1.58
CA THR A 121 1.61 12.74 -1.65
C THR A 121 0.81 11.80 -2.56
N GLU A 122 -0.46 12.13 -2.81
CA GLU A 122 -1.40 11.29 -3.54
C GLU A 122 -1.41 11.57 -5.05
N TYR A 123 -1.21 12.85 -5.41
CA TYR A 123 -1.41 13.31 -6.79
C TYR A 123 -0.13 13.89 -7.37
N ASP A 124 0.36 13.32 -8.47
CA ASP A 124 1.62 13.73 -9.14
C ASP A 124 1.53 15.14 -9.75
N TRP A 125 0.32 15.66 -9.98
CA TRP A 125 0.08 17.04 -10.44
C TRP A 125 0.10 18.07 -9.30
N CYS A 126 0.22 17.63 -8.04
CA CYS A 126 0.38 18.48 -6.87
C CYS A 126 1.84 18.48 -6.39
N ARG A 127 2.35 19.68 -6.07
CA ARG A 127 3.63 19.86 -5.40
C ARG A 127 3.45 20.66 -4.11
N GLY A 128 3.80 20.08 -2.98
CA GLY A 128 3.74 20.76 -1.69
C GLY A 128 4.95 21.67 -1.48
N ILE A 129 4.71 22.94 -1.13
CA ILE A 129 5.74 23.91 -0.80
C ILE A 129 5.61 24.32 0.67
N GLN A 130 6.71 24.23 1.39
CA GLN A 130 6.82 24.66 2.78
C GLN A 130 7.76 25.88 2.87
N VAL A 131 7.39 26.86 3.66
CA VAL A 131 8.21 28.05 3.91
C VAL A 131 8.68 28.06 5.36
N ALA A 132 9.99 28.12 5.57
CA ALA A 132 10.57 28.22 6.90
C ALA A 132 10.32 29.62 7.50
N SER A 133 10.14 29.67 8.83
CA SER A 133 10.06 30.93 9.55
C SER A 133 11.39 31.71 9.44
N PRO A 134 11.36 33.04 9.39
CA PRO A 134 12.58 33.85 9.43
C PRO A 134 13.38 33.58 10.72
N GLU A 135 14.70 33.52 10.60
CA GLU A 135 15.57 33.29 11.76
C GLU A 135 15.45 34.41 12.80
N GLY A 136 15.51 34.04 14.07
CA GLY A 136 15.59 34.93 15.22
C GLY A 136 14.30 35.69 15.56
N ARG A 137 13.19 35.45 14.87
CA ARG A 137 11.93 36.15 15.14
C ARG A 137 10.82 35.20 15.59
N SER A 138 10.41 35.35 16.85
CA SER A 138 9.26 34.63 17.35
C SER A 138 7.94 35.33 16.94
N ASN A 139 6.86 34.58 16.93
CA ASN A 139 5.51 34.99 16.54
C ASN A 139 4.85 36.09 17.45
N VAL A 140 5.62 36.93 18.12
CA VAL A 140 5.12 37.72 19.28
C VAL A 140 4.56 39.08 18.89
N HIS A 141 4.96 39.67 17.79
CA HIS A 141 4.46 41.00 17.41
C HIS A 141 3.98 41.05 15.97
N THR A 142 2.69 41.28 15.80
CA THR A 142 2.08 41.66 14.52
C THR A 142 1.62 43.10 14.62
N MET A 143 1.88 43.89 13.58
CA MET A 143 1.23 45.17 13.44
C MET A 143 -0.28 44.93 13.26
N PRO A 144 -1.12 45.65 13.98
CA PRO A 144 -2.57 45.60 13.75
C PRO A 144 -2.87 46.18 12.37
N VAL A 145 -3.57 45.43 11.52
CA VAL A 145 -4.00 45.87 10.21
C VAL A 145 -5.53 46.09 10.27
N GLN A 146 -5.99 47.29 10.08
CA GLN A 146 -7.39 47.65 10.18
C GLN A 146 -7.97 48.09 8.85
N ASP A 147 -7.17 48.72 7.98
CA ASP A 147 -7.55 49.24 6.69
C ASP A 147 -6.48 49.05 5.61
N LYS A 148 -6.69 49.59 4.42
CA LYS A 148 -5.76 49.48 3.29
C LYS A 148 -4.48 50.29 3.48
N GLU A 149 -4.53 51.40 4.18
CA GLU A 149 -3.36 52.25 4.44
C GLU A 149 -2.38 51.51 5.33
N ASP A 150 -2.87 50.81 6.35
CA ASP A 150 -2.06 49.91 7.18
C ASP A 150 -1.42 48.79 6.35
N VAL A 151 -2.14 48.26 5.33
CA VAL A 151 -1.59 47.22 4.43
C VAL A 151 -0.45 47.78 3.58
N GLU A 152 -0.61 48.98 3.00
CA GLU A 152 0.44 49.60 2.19
C GLU A 152 1.68 49.89 3.02
N GLU A 153 1.54 50.37 4.25
CA GLU A 153 2.66 50.58 5.18
C GLU A 153 3.34 49.26 5.53
N MET A 154 2.59 48.21 5.80
CA MET A 154 3.11 46.88 6.09
C MET A 154 3.90 46.31 4.90
N LEU A 155 3.45 46.48 3.67
CA LEU A 155 4.12 46.05 2.46
C LEU A 155 5.44 46.84 2.22
N LEU A 156 5.42 48.17 2.44
CA LEU A 156 6.63 49.02 2.34
C LEU A 156 7.73 48.62 3.34
N CYS A 157 7.36 48.10 4.50
CA CYS A 157 8.30 47.62 5.52
C CYS A 157 8.81 46.20 5.27
N ASN A 158 8.50 45.58 4.14
CA ASN A 158 8.83 44.17 3.87
C ASN A 158 10.31 44.01 3.48
N GLU A 159 11.10 43.44 4.37
CA GLU A 159 12.54 43.22 4.13
C GLU A 159 12.82 42.12 3.07
N ASP A 160 11.81 41.30 2.70
CA ASP A 160 11.98 40.33 1.61
C ASP A 160 11.88 40.97 0.21
N ASP A 161 11.55 42.26 0.10
CA ASP A 161 11.65 43.04 -1.14
C ASP A 161 13.10 43.45 -1.47
N GLU A 162 13.99 43.35 -0.51
CA GLU A 162 15.40 43.71 -0.71
C GLU A 162 16.13 42.74 -1.64
N PRO A 163 16.97 43.22 -2.57
CA PRO A 163 17.77 42.38 -3.44
C PRO A 163 18.64 41.39 -2.64
N GLY A 164 18.48 40.10 -2.87
CA GLY A 164 19.26 39.06 -2.18
C GLY A 164 18.60 38.51 -0.92
N ALA A 165 17.34 38.82 -0.66
CA ALA A 165 16.55 38.17 0.39
C ALA A 165 16.61 36.64 0.25
N THR A 166 16.75 35.94 1.38
CA THR A 166 16.97 34.49 1.42
C THR A 166 15.71 33.75 1.03
N ASN A 167 15.81 32.84 0.06
CA ASN A 167 14.72 31.91 -0.24
C ASN A 167 14.54 30.88 0.91
N ARG A 168 13.39 30.90 1.56
CA ARG A 168 13.01 30.04 2.67
C ARG A 168 12.07 28.90 2.24
N CYS A 169 11.76 28.80 0.92
CA CYS A 169 10.94 27.72 0.39
C CYS A 169 11.70 26.40 0.38
N THR A 170 10.99 25.35 0.75
CA THR A 170 11.46 23.96 0.65
C THR A 170 10.34 23.08 0.08
N GLU A 171 10.71 22.06 -0.66
CA GLU A 171 9.81 21.02 -1.14
C GLU A 171 9.96 19.79 -0.25
N PRO A 172 9.12 19.62 0.77
CA PRO A 172 9.25 18.50 1.68
C PRO A 172 8.91 17.20 0.94
N HIS A 173 9.76 16.20 1.07
CA HIS A 173 9.51 14.90 0.45
C HIS A 173 8.31 14.15 1.04
N LEU A 174 7.75 14.62 2.15
CA LEU A 174 6.60 14.04 2.87
C LEU A 174 6.71 12.51 3.06
N LYS A 175 7.97 12.02 3.15
CA LYS A 175 8.32 10.59 3.21
C LYS A 175 7.51 9.82 4.25
N ILE A 176 7.26 10.44 5.39
CA ILE A 176 6.56 9.79 6.49
C ILE A 176 5.10 9.45 6.12
N LEU A 177 4.39 10.35 5.44
CA LEU A 177 3.01 10.12 5.02
C LEU A 177 2.95 9.02 3.96
N ARG A 178 3.86 9.07 2.97
CA ARG A 178 4.00 8.03 1.94
C ARG A 178 4.29 6.67 2.56
N LEU A 179 5.25 6.57 3.46
CA LEU A 179 5.62 5.32 4.13
C LEU A 179 4.46 4.74 4.96
N TYR A 180 3.69 5.57 5.66
CA TYR A 180 2.51 5.11 6.40
C TYR A 180 1.46 4.51 5.47
N ARG A 181 1.16 5.16 4.35
CA ARG A 181 0.22 4.67 3.36
C ARG A 181 0.70 3.35 2.73
N GLU A 182 1.94 3.32 2.23
CA GLU A 182 2.52 2.13 1.59
C GLU A 182 2.58 0.94 2.56
N LYS A 183 2.97 1.18 3.81
CA LYS A 183 2.94 0.15 4.85
C LYS A 183 1.53 -0.39 5.08
N HIS A 184 0.54 0.49 5.18
CA HIS A 184 -0.85 0.10 5.39
C HIS A 184 -1.37 -0.74 4.21
N GLU A 185 -1.07 -0.34 2.98
CA GLU A 185 -1.44 -1.04 1.75
C GLU A 185 -0.82 -2.45 1.71
N ILE A 186 0.50 -2.54 1.93
CA ILE A 186 1.20 -3.82 1.98
C ILE A 186 0.61 -4.73 3.07
N MET A 187 0.37 -4.21 4.27
CA MET A 187 -0.23 -4.98 5.36
C MET A 187 -1.64 -5.44 5.02
N SER A 188 -2.46 -4.60 4.39
CA SER A 188 -3.80 -4.95 3.93
C SER A 188 -3.76 -6.09 2.91
N LEU A 189 -2.82 -6.06 1.95
CA LEU A 189 -2.62 -7.13 0.98
C LEU A 189 -2.16 -8.43 1.66
N VAL A 190 -1.22 -8.35 2.60
CA VAL A 190 -0.75 -9.51 3.37
C VAL A 190 -1.87 -10.15 4.18
N HIS A 191 -2.69 -9.36 4.87
CA HIS A 191 -3.84 -9.87 5.64
C HIS A 191 -4.91 -10.54 4.78
N ARG A 192 -5.00 -10.18 3.51
CA ARG A 192 -5.89 -10.82 2.54
C ARG A 192 -5.23 -11.94 1.76
N TYR A 193 -4.04 -12.36 2.14
CA TYR A 193 -3.24 -13.39 1.45
C TYR A 193 -2.92 -13.03 -0.03
N GLU A 194 -2.88 -11.74 -0.35
CA GLU A 194 -2.54 -11.22 -1.69
C GLU A 194 -1.03 -10.96 -1.80
N TYR A 195 -0.23 -12.00 -1.55
CA TYR A 195 1.23 -11.88 -1.44
C TYR A 195 1.90 -11.42 -2.74
N ALA A 196 1.36 -11.80 -3.89
CA ALA A 196 1.87 -11.34 -5.18
C ALA A 196 1.71 -9.83 -5.34
N GLY A 197 0.53 -9.28 -4.99
CA GLY A 197 0.28 -7.84 -4.96
C GLY A 197 1.20 -7.12 -3.98
N ALA A 198 1.34 -7.65 -2.76
CA ALA A 198 2.24 -7.10 -1.75
C ALA A 198 3.71 -7.09 -2.23
N TRP A 199 4.15 -8.14 -2.93
CA TRP A 199 5.48 -8.20 -3.53
C TRP A 199 5.69 -7.14 -4.62
N GLU A 200 4.75 -6.98 -5.54
CA GLU A 200 4.82 -5.94 -6.58
C GLU A 200 4.92 -4.54 -5.98
N PHE A 201 4.20 -4.29 -4.89
CA PHE A 201 4.24 -3.01 -4.18
C PHE A 201 5.58 -2.73 -3.50
N CYS A 202 6.21 -3.74 -2.90
CA CYS A 202 7.41 -3.55 -2.07
C CYS A 202 8.74 -3.77 -2.81
N LYS A 203 8.78 -4.54 -3.92
CA LYS A 203 10.03 -5.00 -4.56
C LYS A 203 10.97 -3.87 -4.99
N GLY A 204 10.41 -2.77 -5.49
CA GLY A 204 11.16 -1.60 -5.98
C GLY A 204 11.31 -0.47 -4.97
N ASN A 205 10.71 -0.58 -3.80
CA ASN A 205 10.72 0.50 -2.81
C ASN A 205 11.95 0.40 -1.89
N PRO A 206 12.89 1.38 -1.93
CA PRO A 206 14.09 1.34 -1.11
C PRO A 206 13.82 1.54 0.39
N GLU A 207 12.69 2.12 0.76
CA GLU A 207 12.32 2.42 2.15
C GLU A 207 11.76 1.19 2.87
N ILE A 208 11.37 0.13 2.14
CA ILE A 208 10.91 -1.12 2.72
C ILE A 208 12.12 -1.99 3.04
N PRO A 209 12.29 -2.46 4.29
CA PRO A 209 13.41 -3.30 4.67
C PRO A 209 13.51 -4.57 3.83
N ASP A 210 14.72 -4.93 3.42
CA ASP A 210 14.97 -6.12 2.60
C ASP A 210 14.49 -7.42 3.26
N GLU A 211 14.47 -7.46 4.59
CA GLU A 211 13.94 -8.59 5.34
C GLU A 211 12.43 -8.74 5.16
N ALA A 212 11.68 -7.64 5.21
CA ALA A 212 10.24 -7.65 4.95
C ALA A 212 9.95 -8.10 3.50
N LYS A 213 10.71 -7.58 2.53
CA LYS A 213 10.61 -8.01 1.13
C LYS A 213 10.84 -9.51 0.96
N LYS A 214 11.86 -10.07 1.62
CA LYS A 214 12.16 -11.50 1.58
C LYS A 214 11.03 -12.33 2.18
N LEU A 215 10.45 -11.90 3.30
CA LEU A 215 9.32 -12.59 3.94
C LEU A 215 8.07 -12.60 3.06
N ILE A 216 7.74 -11.47 2.44
CA ILE A 216 6.62 -11.37 1.50
C ILE A 216 6.83 -12.29 0.30
N LYS A 217 8.04 -12.26 -0.28
CA LYS A 217 8.40 -13.15 -1.39
C LYS A 217 8.35 -14.63 -1.01
N PHE A 218 8.79 -14.96 0.20
CA PHE A 218 8.69 -16.30 0.77
C PHE A 218 7.23 -16.75 0.88
N ALA A 219 6.35 -15.90 1.43
CA ALA A 219 4.92 -16.19 1.54
C ALA A 219 4.27 -16.36 0.15
N MET A 220 4.63 -15.53 -0.82
CA MET A 220 4.18 -15.65 -2.21
C MET A 220 4.53 -17.01 -2.81
N TYR A 221 5.79 -17.46 -2.68
CA TYR A 221 6.19 -18.75 -3.21
C TYR A 221 5.53 -19.94 -2.50
N ARG A 222 5.27 -19.83 -1.19
CA ARG A 222 4.52 -20.85 -0.46
C ARG A 222 3.07 -20.95 -0.93
N SER A 223 2.37 -19.82 -1.08
CA SER A 223 0.99 -19.82 -1.55
C SER A 223 0.83 -20.39 -2.96
N ASP A 224 1.89 -20.31 -3.76
CA ASP A 224 1.94 -20.90 -5.10
C ASP A 224 2.53 -22.33 -5.13
N LEU A 225 2.74 -22.95 -3.97
CA LEU A 225 3.35 -24.27 -3.80
C LEU A 225 4.74 -24.40 -4.45
N GLN A 226 5.44 -23.27 -4.63
CA GLN A 226 6.81 -23.24 -5.15
C GLN A 226 7.83 -23.52 -4.04
N THR A 227 7.73 -24.67 -3.40
CA THR A 227 8.50 -25.05 -2.20
C THR A 227 10.00 -24.89 -2.37
N LYS A 228 10.56 -25.26 -3.53
CA LYS A 228 12.00 -25.12 -3.79
C LYS A 228 12.46 -23.67 -3.79
N ALA A 229 11.67 -22.76 -4.36
CA ALA A 229 11.97 -21.33 -4.39
C ALA A 229 11.84 -20.72 -2.97
N ALA A 230 10.82 -21.11 -2.23
CA ALA A 230 10.66 -20.72 -0.84
C ALA A 230 11.83 -21.17 0.04
N GLN A 231 12.26 -22.43 -0.08
CA GLN A 231 13.42 -22.99 0.64
C GLN A 231 14.73 -22.23 0.31
N GLN A 232 14.93 -21.75 -0.92
CA GLN A 232 16.12 -20.96 -1.27
C GLN A 232 16.17 -19.62 -0.52
N ILE A 233 15.03 -19.00 -0.27
CA ILE A 233 14.95 -17.77 0.55
C ILE A 233 15.32 -18.12 1.99
N MET A 234 14.78 -19.22 2.52
CA MET A 234 15.03 -19.70 3.88
C MET A 234 16.50 -19.95 4.19
N ARG A 235 17.25 -20.51 3.26
CA ARG A 235 18.69 -20.79 3.46
C ARG A 235 19.51 -19.56 3.82
N LYS A 236 19.01 -18.36 3.49
CA LYS A 236 19.63 -17.08 3.82
C LYS A 236 19.21 -16.54 5.19
N TYR A 237 18.18 -17.13 5.80
CA TYR A 237 17.68 -16.77 7.13
C TYR A 237 18.32 -17.67 8.18
N ARG A 238 19.39 -17.19 8.83
CA ARG A 238 20.07 -17.95 9.88
C ARG A 238 19.18 -18.11 11.11
N GLY A 239 18.81 -19.37 11.42
CA GLY A 239 18.29 -19.77 12.72
C GLY A 239 16.78 -19.70 12.94
N GLN A 240 15.97 -19.34 11.94
CA GLN A 240 14.51 -19.37 12.06
C GLN A 240 13.92 -20.43 11.12
N HIS A 241 13.18 -21.38 11.67
CA HIS A 241 12.38 -22.31 10.88
C HIS A 241 11.04 -21.67 10.56
N LEU A 242 10.89 -21.20 9.32
CA LEU A 242 9.64 -20.57 8.84
C LEU A 242 8.65 -21.60 8.28
N PHE A 243 9.09 -22.84 8.01
CA PHE A 243 8.18 -23.92 7.71
C PHE A 243 7.72 -24.59 9.01
N PRO A 244 6.42 -24.87 9.15
CA PRO A 244 5.88 -25.48 10.37
C PRO A 244 6.44 -26.91 10.58
N PHE A 245 6.82 -27.59 9.52
CA PHE A 245 7.37 -28.94 9.55
C PHE A 245 8.50 -29.10 8.53
N VAL A 246 9.54 -29.81 8.90
CA VAL A 246 10.70 -30.12 8.05
C VAL A 246 10.85 -31.65 8.00
N ASN A 247 9.85 -32.31 7.42
CA ASN A 247 9.82 -33.77 7.27
C ASN A 247 9.11 -34.16 5.96
N GLU A 248 8.90 -35.46 5.75
CA GLU A 248 8.22 -35.97 4.55
C GLU A 248 6.78 -35.46 4.38
N ALA A 249 6.14 -34.99 5.46
CA ALA A 249 4.81 -34.40 5.41
C ALA A 249 4.80 -32.90 5.02
N GLU A 250 5.97 -32.27 4.86
CA GLU A 250 6.07 -30.82 4.54
C GLU A 250 5.18 -30.44 3.34
N SER A 251 5.31 -31.19 2.24
CA SER A 251 4.54 -30.87 1.01
C SER A 251 3.02 -31.02 1.19
N LEU A 252 2.61 -31.98 2.00
CA LEU A 252 1.19 -32.24 2.29
C LEU A 252 0.61 -31.11 3.16
N ILE A 253 1.37 -30.67 4.14
CA ILE A 253 0.96 -29.56 5.03
C ILE A 253 0.93 -28.23 4.27
N GLU A 254 1.92 -27.94 3.43
CA GLU A 254 1.91 -26.75 2.58
C GLU A 254 0.69 -26.74 1.65
N TYR A 255 0.32 -27.90 1.11
CA TYR A 255 -0.87 -28.03 0.29
C TYR A 255 -2.16 -27.74 1.10
N LEU A 256 -2.28 -28.29 2.32
CA LEU A 256 -3.39 -28.03 3.23
C LEU A 256 -3.50 -26.54 3.61
N LEU A 257 -2.38 -25.90 3.91
CA LEU A 257 -2.35 -24.47 4.21
C LEU A 257 -2.80 -23.61 3.02
N THR A 258 -2.45 -24.02 1.79
CA THR A 258 -2.93 -23.34 0.58
C THR A 258 -4.44 -23.51 0.41
N MET A 259 -4.99 -24.71 0.69
CA MET A 259 -6.44 -24.95 0.71
C MET A 259 -7.14 -24.06 1.76
N GLN A 260 -6.56 -23.94 2.96
CA GLN A 260 -7.09 -23.05 3.99
C GLN A 260 -7.13 -21.60 3.52
N ILE A 261 -6.07 -21.11 2.88
CA ILE A 261 -6.05 -19.76 2.29
C ILE A 261 -7.19 -19.57 1.28
N HIS A 262 -7.45 -20.54 0.40
CA HIS A 262 -8.57 -20.48 -0.53
C HIS A 262 -9.92 -20.41 0.17
N GLN A 263 -10.10 -21.19 1.25
CA GLN A 263 -11.31 -21.15 2.07
C GLN A 263 -11.51 -19.76 2.71
N GLU A 264 -10.47 -19.20 3.33
CA GLU A 264 -10.54 -17.91 4.00
C GLU A 264 -10.77 -16.74 3.02
N LYS A 265 -10.26 -16.87 1.79
CA LYS A 265 -10.52 -15.93 0.68
C LYS A 265 -11.92 -16.10 0.06
N GLY A 266 -12.72 -17.07 0.48
CA GLY A 266 -14.02 -17.40 -0.13
C GLY A 266 -13.90 -18.01 -1.53
N GLN A 267 -12.73 -18.50 -1.91
CA GLN A 267 -12.46 -19.13 -3.21
C GLN A 267 -12.85 -20.61 -3.18
N TYR A 268 -14.13 -20.90 -2.90
CA TYR A 268 -14.61 -22.25 -2.68
C TYR A 268 -14.43 -23.19 -3.87
N ALA A 269 -14.53 -22.69 -5.10
CA ALA A 269 -14.27 -23.49 -6.29
C ALA A 269 -12.83 -24.04 -6.33
N SER A 270 -11.84 -23.19 -6.02
CA SER A 270 -10.43 -23.59 -5.95
C SER A 270 -10.20 -24.57 -4.80
N PHE A 271 -10.80 -24.33 -3.64
CA PHE A 271 -10.76 -25.23 -2.50
C PHE A 271 -11.29 -26.62 -2.87
N MET A 272 -12.49 -26.70 -3.48
CA MET A 272 -13.12 -27.96 -3.84
C MET A 272 -12.31 -28.78 -4.84
N VAL A 273 -11.72 -28.13 -5.83
CA VAL A 273 -10.84 -28.79 -6.83
C VAL A 273 -9.60 -29.40 -6.17
N GLN A 274 -9.11 -28.82 -5.09
CA GLN A 274 -7.93 -29.26 -4.38
C GLN A 274 -8.18 -30.42 -3.40
N ILE A 275 -9.43 -30.70 -3.00
CA ILE A 275 -9.75 -31.76 -2.04
C ILE A 275 -9.31 -33.14 -2.55
N SER A 276 -9.67 -33.50 -3.77
CA SER A 276 -9.36 -34.84 -4.31
C SER A 276 -7.86 -35.10 -4.44
N PRO A 277 -7.02 -34.21 -5.00
CA PRO A 277 -5.57 -34.39 -4.99
C PRO A 277 -4.98 -34.44 -3.58
N PHE A 278 -5.49 -33.61 -2.65
CA PHE A 278 -5.04 -33.61 -1.27
C PHE A 278 -5.30 -34.95 -0.58
N LEU A 279 -6.53 -35.47 -0.67
CA LEU A 279 -6.86 -36.76 -0.09
C LEU A 279 -6.03 -37.88 -0.70
N TYR A 280 -5.79 -37.85 -2.00
CA TYR A 280 -4.92 -38.83 -2.65
C TYR A 280 -3.51 -38.84 -2.07
N GLU A 281 -2.86 -37.68 -1.94
CA GLU A 281 -1.52 -37.59 -1.37
C GLU A 281 -1.50 -37.92 0.14
N LEU A 282 -2.56 -37.57 0.87
CA LEU A 282 -2.71 -37.92 2.28
C LEU A 282 -2.76 -39.44 2.48
N PHE A 283 -3.58 -40.16 1.67
CA PHE A 283 -3.66 -41.61 1.73
C PHE A 283 -2.36 -42.28 1.28
N LEU A 284 -1.66 -41.75 0.28
CA LEU A 284 -0.35 -42.23 -0.10
C LEU A 284 0.66 -42.09 1.05
N TYR A 285 0.64 -40.96 1.73
CA TYR A 285 1.49 -40.72 2.88
C TYR A 285 1.18 -41.71 4.01
N TYR A 286 -0.12 -41.89 4.33
CA TYR A 286 -0.55 -42.87 5.32
C TYR A 286 -0.16 -44.28 4.95
N ALA A 287 -0.39 -44.71 3.72
CA ALA A 287 -0.03 -46.04 3.22
C ALA A 287 1.48 -46.30 3.27
N GLN A 288 2.28 -45.25 3.06
CA GLN A 288 3.75 -45.38 3.12
C GLN A 288 4.29 -45.58 4.55
N HIS A 289 3.62 -45.00 5.55
CA HIS A 289 4.17 -44.91 6.90
C HIS A 289 3.49 -45.85 7.90
N ASN A 290 2.25 -46.24 7.66
CA ASN A 290 1.45 -46.96 8.65
C ASN A 290 1.00 -48.36 8.18
N LEU A 291 1.00 -48.63 6.87
CA LEU A 291 0.57 -49.97 6.41
C LEU A 291 1.70 -50.98 6.49
N THR A 292 1.35 -52.19 6.90
CA THR A 292 2.25 -53.35 6.93
C THR A 292 2.73 -53.67 5.51
N ILE A 293 1.91 -53.47 4.50
CA ILE A 293 2.20 -53.63 3.08
C ILE A 293 2.42 -52.30 2.43
N PRO A 294 3.66 -51.89 2.18
CA PRO A 294 3.94 -50.55 1.61
C PRO A 294 3.59 -50.52 0.12
N ILE A 295 2.33 -50.28 -0.19
CA ILE A 295 1.76 -50.27 -1.56
C ILE A 295 2.59 -49.40 -2.53
N VAL A 296 3.17 -48.31 -2.05
CA VAL A 296 4.03 -47.40 -2.83
C VAL A 296 5.23 -48.10 -3.47
N ARG A 297 5.75 -49.19 -2.85
CA ARG A 297 6.86 -49.99 -3.39
C ARG A 297 6.51 -50.86 -4.60
N TYR A 298 5.22 -51.04 -4.82
CA TYR A 298 4.69 -51.84 -5.95
C TYR A 298 4.31 -50.98 -7.15
N LEU A 299 4.32 -49.66 -6.97
CA LEU A 299 3.97 -48.72 -8.06
C LEU A 299 5.07 -48.68 -9.12
N GLU A 300 4.66 -48.76 -10.35
CA GLU A 300 5.48 -48.47 -11.52
C GLU A 300 5.12 -47.16 -12.16
N ARG A 301 6.04 -46.52 -12.84
CA ARG A 301 5.73 -45.34 -13.67
C ARG A 301 5.46 -45.77 -15.09
N ASP A 302 4.26 -45.60 -15.56
CA ASP A 302 3.90 -45.78 -16.96
C ASP A 302 3.32 -44.47 -17.51
N ARG A 303 3.99 -43.93 -18.54
CA ARG A 303 3.61 -42.67 -19.21
C ARG A 303 3.42 -41.50 -18.21
N GLY A 304 4.26 -41.44 -17.18
CA GLY A 304 4.20 -40.37 -16.15
C GLY A 304 3.20 -40.61 -15.02
N LYS A 305 2.41 -41.68 -15.06
CA LYS A 305 1.40 -42.05 -14.07
C LYS A 305 1.91 -43.16 -13.14
N LYS A 306 1.48 -43.16 -11.89
CA LYS A 306 1.77 -44.23 -10.93
C LYS A 306 0.75 -45.35 -11.16
N VAL A 307 1.21 -46.47 -11.71
CA VAL A 307 0.36 -47.63 -12.09
C VAL A 307 0.70 -48.80 -11.19
N LEU A 308 -0.33 -49.48 -10.72
CA LEU A 308 -0.23 -50.76 -10.00
C LEU A 308 -0.53 -51.90 -11.01
N LYS A 309 0.46 -52.76 -11.24
CA LYS A 309 0.33 -53.85 -12.20
C LYS A 309 0.14 -55.19 -11.50
N ARG A 310 -0.82 -55.95 -11.97
CA ARG A 310 -1.10 -57.33 -11.46
C ARG A 310 0.12 -58.24 -11.57
N SER A 311 0.84 -58.16 -12.69
CA SER A 311 2.08 -58.94 -12.90
C SER A 311 3.17 -58.62 -11.87
N THR A 312 3.32 -57.33 -11.52
CA THR A 312 4.28 -56.88 -10.52
C THR A 312 3.91 -57.37 -9.12
N LEU A 313 2.63 -57.24 -8.76
CA LEU A 313 2.12 -57.74 -7.48
C LEU A 313 2.30 -59.23 -7.34
N ALA A 314 2.03 -60.00 -8.35
CA ALA A 314 2.13 -61.48 -8.29
C ALA A 314 3.55 -62.01 -7.97
N HIS A 315 4.59 -61.21 -8.28
CA HIS A 315 5.98 -61.65 -8.15
C HIS A 315 6.79 -60.94 -7.03
N LYS A 316 6.21 -59.96 -6.35
CA LYS A 316 6.87 -59.26 -5.24
C LYS A 316 6.46 -59.87 -3.88
N PRO A 317 7.36 -59.76 -2.85
CA PRO A 317 7.00 -60.22 -1.49
C PRO A 317 5.70 -59.54 -1.02
N MET A 318 4.80 -60.25 -0.39
CA MET A 318 3.50 -59.75 0.08
C MET A 318 2.58 -59.22 -1.04
N GLY A 319 3.00 -59.25 -2.27
CA GLY A 319 2.21 -58.82 -3.43
C GLY A 319 1.01 -59.70 -3.74
N PRO A 320 1.11 -61.05 -3.62
CA PRO A 320 -0.03 -61.93 -3.75
C PRO A 320 -1.16 -61.67 -2.73
N GLU A 321 -0.78 -61.32 -1.48
CA GLU A 321 -1.75 -60.96 -0.42
C GLU A 321 -2.50 -59.65 -0.75
N LEU A 322 -1.75 -58.63 -1.17
CA LEU A 322 -2.32 -57.40 -1.63
C LEU A 322 -3.20 -57.61 -2.86
N LEU A 323 -2.82 -58.49 -3.76
CA LEU A 323 -3.63 -58.78 -4.95
C LEU A 323 -4.91 -59.49 -4.60
N ALA A 324 -4.88 -60.49 -3.69
CA ALA A 324 -6.05 -61.20 -3.20
C ALA A 324 -7.05 -60.20 -2.52
N PHE A 325 -6.48 -59.27 -1.72
CA PHE A 325 -7.29 -58.21 -1.11
C PHE A 325 -7.95 -57.28 -2.15
N LEU A 326 -7.21 -56.84 -3.16
CA LEU A 326 -7.75 -56.01 -4.24
C LEU A 326 -8.81 -56.74 -5.06
N ASP A 327 -8.61 -58.05 -5.35
CA ASP A 327 -9.57 -58.89 -6.06
C ASP A 327 -10.87 -59.01 -5.26
N ASP A 328 -10.79 -59.17 -3.94
CA ASP A 328 -11.95 -59.20 -3.06
C ASP A 328 -12.67 -57.86 -2.96
N ALA A 329 -11.92 -56.76 -2.71
CA ALA A 329 -12.45 -55.43 -2.61
C ALA A 329 -13.19 -54.99 -3.89
N PHE A 330 -12.65 -55.29 -5.07
CA PHE A 330 -13.27 -54.99 -6.35
C PHE A 330 -14.30 -56.04 -6.79
N LYS A 331 -14.46 -57.13 -6.04
CA LYS A 331 -15.31 -58.27 -6.41
C LYS A 331 -15.09 -58.78 -7.84
N SER A 332 -13.87 -58.61 -8.34
CA SER A 332 -13.44 -59.01 -9.67
C SER A 332 -11.90 -58.98 -9.73
N PRO A 333 -11.26 -59.76 -10.64
CA PRO A 333 -9.81 -59.73 -10.78
C PRO A 333 -9.33 -58.26 -11.03
N TYR A 334 -8.44 -57.80 -10.17
CA TYR A 334 -7.87 -56.44 -10.29
C TYR A 334 -7.16 -56.31 -11.65
N ARG A 335 -7.49 -55.27 -12.40
CA ARG A 335 -6.85 -54.94 -13.68
C ARG A 335 -5.79 -53.88 -13.50
N ASP A 336 -4.70 -53.99 -14.29
CA ASP A 336 -3.68 -52.96 -14.31
C ASP A 336 -4.25 -51.58 -14.49
N GLY A 337 -3.93 -50.65 -13.64
CA GLY A 337 -4.48 -49.33 -13.65
C GLY A 337 -3.71 -48.33 -12.78
N GLU A 338 -4.11 -47.07 -12.93
CA GLU A 338 -3.60 -46.05 -12.02
C GLU A 338 -4.03 -46.36 -10.59
N LEU A 339 -3.13 -46.10 -9.65
CA LEU A 339 -3.49 -46.19 -8.25
C LEU A 339 -4.54 -45.10 -7.98
N SER A 340 -5.79 -45.50 -7.83
CA SER A 340 -6.89 -44.59 -7.54
C SER A 340 -7.10 -44.42 -6.05
N PHE A 341 -7.83 -43.37 -5.69
CA PHE A 341 -8.27 -43.13 -4.32
C PHE A 341 -9.04 -44.36 -3.73
N ILE A 342 -9.84 -45.03 -4.54
CA ILE A 342 -10.57 -46.22 -4.14
C ILE A 342 -9.62 -47.37 -3.76
N CYS A 343 -8.56 -47.58 -4.53
CA CYS A 343 -7.57 -48.60 -4.22
C CYS A 343 -6.87 -48.30 -2.86
N LEU A 344 -6.59 -47.03 -2.56
CA LEU A 344 -5.96 -46.61 -1.30
C LEU A 344 -6.91 -46.75 -0.11
N LEU A 345 -8.17 -46.41 -0.29
CA LEU A 345 -9.20 -46.53 0.77
C LEU A 345 -9.37 -47.99 1.20
N TYR A 346 -9.53 -48.90 0.23
CA TYR A 346 -9.71 -50.33 0.53
C TYR A 346 -8.45 -50.97 1.13
N THR A 347 -7.24 -50.46 0.83
CA THR A 347 -6.01 -50.98 1.46
C THR A 347 -5.85 -50.47 2.89
N SER A 348 -6.47 -49.34 3.28
CA SER A 348 -6.44 -48.87 4.67
C SER A 348 -7.35 -49.69 5.58
N ASP A 349 -8.52 -50.10 5.09
CA ASP A 349 -9.46 -50.94 5.87
C ASP A 349 -8.92 -52.34 6.16
N ALA A 350 -8.00 -52.86 5.32
CA ALA A 350 -7.39 -54.16 5.51
C ALA A 350 -6.26 -54.19 6.58
N ALA A 351 -5.83 -53.04 7.07
CA ALA A 351 -4.78 -52.93 8.08
C ALA A 351 -5.34 -52.92 9.51
N ASP A 352 -6.65 -52.75 9.67
CA ASP A 352 -7.37 -52.69 10.97
C ASP A 352 -7.97 -54.03 11.39
N ASP A 353 -7.95 -55.10 10.53
CA ASP A 353 -8.28 -56.49 10.83
C ASP A 353 -6.99 -57.35 11.03
#